data_203ffc1e57091e399860ca2425c87251
#
_entry.id   203ffc1e57091e399860ca2425c87251
#
_cell.length_a   1.000
_cell.length_b   1.000
_cell.length_c   1.000
_cell.angle_alpha   90.00
_cell.angle_beta   90.00
_cell.angle_gamma   90.00
#
_symmetry.space_group_name_H-M   'P 1'
#
loop_
_entity.id
_entity.type
_entity.pdbx_description
1 polymer ?
#
loop_
_entity_poly.entity_id
_entity_poly.type
_entity_poly.pdbx_seq_one_letter_code
_entity_poly.pdbx_strand_id
1 'polypeptide(L)'
;MEAPPVERRLVAILAADVEGYSRLMHGDEEATMATLSDRRAVVDDLIGQHRGRIANTAGDSVLAEFITMLDAVHCALQIQQALVRANDSEPEGRRMRFRIGVNVGDVMAKEGDIFGDGVNVAARLEGLVKGREICVSRGVRDHLRHRGGMIFEDLGEQLVKNIAHPIRAFRLRIREGSSEQEEPGPEENPEPFELPSAPAAMSELSADNKVALELALWDSVKDGRPAELESYLEQYPEGFLRNYLACVRYRQPPLRIDRRLLEARDTRGM
;
A
#
# COMPACT_ATOMS: atom_id res chain seq x y z
N MET A 1 16.50 -21.66 -26.40
CA MET A 1 16.26 -20.45 -25.59
C MET A 1 15.47 -20.91 -24.39
N GLU A 2 16.05 -20.78 -23.22
CA GLU A 2 15.39 -21.12 -21.94
C GLU A 2 14.36 -20.02 -21.64
N ALA A 3 13.12 -20.42 -21.32
CA ALA A 3 12.08 -19.45 -20.98
C ALA A 3 12.50 -18.67 -19.72
N PRO A 4 12.29 -17.33 -19.66
CA PRO A 4 12.64 -16.57 -18.47
C PRO A 4 11.92 -17.15 -17.24
N PRO A 5 12.58 -17.23 -16.08
CA PRO A 5 12.01 -17.81 -14.88
C PRO A 5 10.78 -16.99 -14.45
N VAL A 6 9.69 -17.68 -14.12
CA VAL A 6 8.49 -17.07 -13.54
C VAL A 6 8.78 -16.72 -12.08
N GLU A 7 8.81 -15.45 -11.75
CA GLU A 7 9.00 -14.98 -10.39
C GLU A 7 7.64 -14.91 -9.66
N ARG A 8 7.56 -15.52 -8.47
CA ARG A 8 6.39 -15.41 -7.59
C ARG A 8 6.69 -14.44 -6.46
N ARG A 9 5.76 -13.52 -6.18
CA ARG A 9 5.89 -12.55 -5.10
C ARG A 9 4.54 -12.13 -4.54
N LEU A 10 4.52 -11.77 -3.26
CA LEU A 10 3.36 -11.17 -2.60
C LEU A 10 3.40 -9.66 -2.80
N VAL A 11 2.34 -9.09 -3.35
CA VAL A 11 2.25 -7.65 -3.62
C VAL A 11 0.85 -7.12 -3.31
N ALA A 12 0.75 -5.80 -3.11
CA ALA A 12 -0.54 -5.13 -3.16
C ALA A 12 -0.86 -4.79 -4.63
N ILE A 13 -2.09 -5.08 -5.05
CA ILE A 13 -2.55 -4.98 -6.43
C ILE A 13 -3.67 -3.95 -6.48
N LEU A 14 -3.56 -2.99 -7.37
CA LEU A 14 -4.60 -2.01 -7.67
C LEU A 14 -5.12 -2.28 -9.08
N ALA A 15 -6.42 -2.51 -9.20
CA ALA A 15 -7.14 -2.54 -10.47
C ALA A 15 -8.07 -1.33 -10.52
N ALA A 16 -8.05 -0.59 -11.62
CA ALA A 16 -8.93 0.54 -11.86
C ALA A 16 -9.55 0.47 -13.24
N ASP A 17 -10.79 0.91 -13.37
CA ASP A 17 -11.56 0.87 -14.60
C ASP A 17 -12.58 2.01 -14.65
N VAL A 18 -12.95 2.47 -15.84
CA VAL A 18 -13.92 3.56 -16.03
C VAL A 18 -15.35 3.06 -16.01
N GLU A 19 -16.16 3.59 -15.08
CA GLU A 19 -17.60 3.27 -15.05
C GLU A 19 -18.30 3.70 -16.33
N GLY A 20 -18.88 2.73 -17.04
CA GLY A 20 -19.68 2.99 -18.25
C GLY A 20 -18.88 3.50 -19.45
N TYR A 21 -17.61 3.12 -19.56
CA TYR A 21 -16.73 3.52 -20.68
C TYR A 21 -17.35 3.30 -22.06
N SER A 22 -17.93 2.12 -22.30
CA SER A 22 -18.62 1.85 -23.58
C SER A 22 -19.73 2.85 -23.90
N ARG A 23 -20.46 3.34 -22.91
CA ARG A 23 -21.50 4.36 -23.09
C ARG A 23 -20.89 5.71 -23.50
N LEU A 24 -19.77 6.09 -22.88
CA LEU A 24 -19.03 7.31 -23.24
C LEU A 24 -18.52 7.24 -24.67
N MET A 25 -17.92 6.11 -25.04
CA MET A 25 -17.47 5.85 -26.42
C MET A 25 -18.58 5.94 -27.46
N HIS A 26 -19.78 5.41 -27.18
CA HIS A 26 -20.93 5.55 -28.08
C HIS A 26 -21.43 6.99 -28.21
N GLY A 27 -21.23 7.83 -27.20
CA GLY A 27 -21.66 9.22 -27.23
C GLY A 27 -20.75 10.13 -28.05
N ASP A 28 -19.43 10.00 -27.87
CA ASP A 28 -18.42 10.79 -28.55
C ASP A 28 -17.07 10.09 -28.39
N GLU A 29 -16.68 9.31 -29.40
CA GLU A 29 -15.50 8.46 -29.34
C GLU A 29 -14.21 9.27 -29.22
N GLU A 30 -14.04 10.30 -30.05
CA GLU A 30 -12.82 11.11 -30.09
C GLU A 30 -12.62 11.90 -28.78
N ALA A 31 -13.67 12.58 -28.29
CA ALA A 31 -13.59 13.29 -27.03
C ALA A 31 -13.40 12.34 -25.84
N THR A 32 -13.99 11.13 -25.88
CA THR A 32 -13.80 10.13 -24.82
C THR A 32 -12.38 9.62 -24.78
N MET A 33 -11.76 9.35 -25.93
CA MET A 33 -10.36 8.92 -26.00
C MET A 33 -9.40 10.03 -25.53
N ALA A 34 -9.63 11.28 -25.92
CA ALA A 34 -8.84 12.41 -25.45
C ALA A 34 -8.94 12.56 -23.93
N THR A 35 -10.16 12.53 -23.39
CA THR A 35 -10.39 12.61 -21.93
C THR A 35 -9.75 11.43 -21.20
N LEU A 36 -9.85 10.20 -21.73
CA LEU A 36 -9.19 9.04 -21.13
C LEU A 36 -7.68 9.22 -21.07
N SER A 37 -7.06 9.73 -22.12
CA SER A 37 -5.62 9.99 -22.16
C SER A 37 -5.20 10.97 -21.06
N ASP A 38 -5.93 12.06 -20.89
CA ASP A 38 -5.66 13.07 -19.85
C ASP A 38 -5.84 12.48 -18.42
N ARG A 39 -6.92 11.73 -18.19
CA ARG A 39 -7.19 11.10 -16.89
C ARG A 39 -6.17 10.01 -16.59
N ARG A 40 -5.73 9.31 -17.63
CA ARG A 40 -4.71 8.27 -17.54
C ARG A 40 -3.37 8.85 -17.12
N ALA A 41 -2.93 9.97 -17.69
CA ALA A 41 -1.70 10.64 -17.30
C ALA A 41 -1.69 10.99 -15.80
N VAL A 42 -2.82 11.44 -15.25
CA VAL A 42 -2.98 11.71 -13.81
C VAL A 42 -2.84 10.41 -12.98
N VAL A 43 -3.48 9.33 -13.41
CA VAL A 43 -3.43 8.04 -12.71
C VAL A 43 -2.02 7.48 -12.72
N ASP A 44 -1.35 7.51 -13.87
CA ASP A 44 -0.01 6.96 -14.08
C ASP A 44 1.03 7.71 -13.23
N ASP A 45 0.94 9.05 -13.16
CA ASP A 45 1.79 9.89 -12.33
C ASP A 45 1.61 9.58 -10.82
N LEU A 46 0.38 9.47 -10.36
CA LEU A 46 0.07 9.14 -8.96
C LEU A 46 0.54 7.72 -8.59
N ILE A 47 0.42 6.74 -9.48
CA ILE A 47 0.97 5.41 -9.26
C ILE A 47 2.49 5.51 -9.04
N GLY A 48 3.19 6.27 -9.89
CA GLY A 48 4.64 6.49 -9.75
C GLY A 48 5.02 7.20 -8.45
N GLN A 49 4.29 8.26 -8.06
CA GLN A 49 4.51 9.00 -6.81
C GLN A 49 4.36 8.12 -5.57
N HIS A 50 3.46 7.13 -5.61
CA HIS A 50 3.27 6.15 -4.54
C HIS A 50 4.14 4.90 -4.69
N ARG A 51 5.22 4.96 -5.47
CA ARG A 51 6.15 3.83 -5.65
C ARG A 51 5.50 2.59 -6.23
N GLY A 52 4.39 2.77 -6.94
CA GLY A 52 3.73 1.73 -7.69
C GLY A 52 4.35 1.54 -9.07
N ARG A 53 4.10 0.40 -9.67
CA ARG A 53 4.46 0.08 -11.04
C ARG A 53 3.22 -0.36 -11.80
N ILE A 54 2.98 0.25 -12.96
CA ILE A 54 1.95 -0.21 -13.88
C ILE A 54 2.41 -1.53 -14.48
N ALA A 55 1.62 -2.56 -14.28
CA ALA A 55 1.88 -3.90 -14.80
C ALA A 55 1.23 -4.10 -16.18
N ASN A 56 -0.04 -3.66 -16.31
CA ASN A 56 -0.78 -3.82 -17.55
C ASN A 56 -1.81 -2.70 -17.74
N THR A 57 -2.18 -2.48 -19.00
CA THR A 57 -3.24 -1.57 -19.40
C THR A 57 -4.03 -2.17 -20.55
N ALA A 58 -5.35 -2.22 -20.43
CA ALA A 58 -6.24 -2.74 -21.47
C ALA A 58 -7.44 -1.80 -21.63
N GLY A 59 -7.47 -1.03 -22.72
CA GLY A 59 -8.51 -0.03 -22.95
C GLY A 59 -8.50 1.02 -21.83
N ASP A 60 -9.60 1.12 -21.09
CA ASP A 60 -9.80 2.03 -19.96
C ASP A 60 -9.29 1.46 -18.63
N SER A 61 -8.88 0.19 -18.58
CA SER A 61 -8.41 -0.46 -17.35
C SER A 61 -6.93 -0.20 -17.07
N VAL A 62 -6.59 -0.10 -15.79
CA VAL A 62 -5.23 -0.01 -15.24
C VAL A 62 -5.02 -1.12 -14.23
N LEU A 63 -3.91 -1.84 -14.37
CA LEU A 63 -3.43 -2.79 -13.38
C LEU A 63 -2.06 -2.33 -12.87
N ALA A 64 -1.95 -2.11 -11.57
CA ALA A 64 -0.69 -1.70 -10.95
C ALA A 64 -0.38 -2.55 -9.71
N GLU A 65 0.91 -2.65 -9.40
CA GLU A 65 1.39 -3.32 -8.20
C GLU A 65 2.18 -2.35 -7.32
N PHE A 66 2.13 -2.62 -6.01
CA PHE A 66 2.81 -1.85 -4.97
C PHE A 66 3.47 -2.79 -3.98
N ILE A 67 4.59 -2.35 -3.39
CA ILE A 67 5.29 -3.12 -2.36
C ILE A 67 4.45 -3.17 -1.09
N THR A 68 3.73 -2.10 -0.75
CA THR A 68 2.93 -2.02 0.46
C THR A 68 1.45 -1.77 0.17
N MET A 69 0.57 -2.34 1.02
CA MET A 69 -0.87 -2.10 0.96
C MET A 69 -1.21 -0.63 1.25
N LEU A 70 -0.41 0.03 2.08
CA LEU A 70 -0.61 1.43 2.44
C LEU A 70 -0.39 2.35 1.23
N ASP A 71 0.69 2.13 0.47
CA ASP A 71 0.96 2.89 -0.75
C ASP A 71 -0.16 2.70 -1.78
N ALA A 72 -0.62 1.46 -1.98
CA ALA A 72 -1.72 1.16 -2.89
C ALA A 72 -3.02 1.87 -2.51
N VAL A 73 -3.37 1.88 -1.22
CA VAL A 73 -4.60 2.51 -0.73
C VAL A 73 -4.49 4.04 -0.77
N HIS A 74 -3.37 4.63 -0.37
CA HIS A 74 -3.15 6.08 -0.48
C HIS A 74 -3.18 6.54 -1.94
N CYS A 75 -2.57 5.78 -2.85
CA CYS A 75 -2.64 6.02 -4.29
C CYS A 75 -4.09 6.02 -4.77
N ALA A 76 -4.87 4.98 -4.43
CA ALA A 76 -6.28 4.88 -4.80
C ALA A 76 -7.11 6.08 -4.31
N LEU A 77 -6.90 6.53 -3.07
CA LEU A 77 -7.57 7.69 -2.50
C LEU A 77 -7.19 8.98 -3.24
N GLN A 78 -5.92 9.19 -3.52
CA GLN A 78 -5.46 10.38 -4.24
C GLN A 78 -5.92 10.39 -5.70
N ILE A 79 -5.94 9.23 -6.37
CA ILE A 79 -6.53 9.10 -7.71
C ILE A 79 -7.99 9.58 -7.69
N GLN A 80 -8.81 9.10 -6.76
CA GLN A 80 -10.21 9.51 -6.69
C GLN A 80 -10.36 11.01 -6.46
N GLN A 81 -9.55 11.61 -5.57
CA GLN A 81 -9.57 13.05 -5.32
C GLN A 81 -9.15 13.87 -6.54
N ALA A 82 -8.08 13.47 -7.22
CA ALA A 82 -7.59 14.14 -8.41
C ALA A 82 -8.60 14.07 -9.56
N LEU A 83 -9.21 12.91 -9.78
CA LEU A 83 -10.22 12.72 -10.81
C LEU A 83 -11.54 13.47 -10.53
N VAL A 84 -11.93 13.66 -9.27
CA VAL A 84 -13.04 14.53 -8.92
C VAL A 84 -12.76 15.96 -9.41
N ARG A 85 -11.60 16.52 -9.06
CA ARG A 85 -11.20 17.88 -9.49
C ARG A 85 -11.10 18.00 -11.01
N ALA A 86 -10.53 16.99 -11.66
CA ALA A 86 -10.39 16.95 -13.12
C ALA A 86 -11.75 16.88 -13.86
N ASN A 87 -12.79 16.36 -13.20
CA ASN A 87 -14.13 16.29 -13.74
C ASN A 87 -14.98 17.56 -13.49
N ASP A 88 -14.50 18.53 -12.68
CA ASP A 88 -15.30 19.73 -12.35
C ASP A 88 -15.62 20.58 -13.58
N SER A 89 -14.70 20.64 -14.55
CA SER A 89 -14.90 21.35 -15.81
C SER A 89 -15.70 20.56 -16.85
N GLU A 90 -15.96 19.28 -16.62
CA GLU A 90 -16.64 18.40 -17.57
C GLU A 90 -18.16 18.39 -17.37
N PRO A 91 -18.96 18.45 -18.44
CA PRO A 91 -20.39 18.19 -18.37
C PRO A 91 -20.67 16.81 -17.77
N GLU A 92 -21.75 16.67 -16.98
CA GLU A 92 -22.10 15.44 -16.27
C GLU A 92 -22.06 14.17 -17.17
N GLY A 93 -22.53 14.28 -18.40
CA GLY A 93 -22.57 13.18 -19.38
C GLY A 93 -21.19 12.74 -19.90
N ARG A 94 -20.15 13.56 -19.73
CA ARG A 94 -18.77 13.29 -20.16
C ARG A 94 -17.82 12.99 -19.01
N ARG A 95 -18.27 13.13 -17.75
CA ARG A 95 -17.47 12.85 -16.57
C ARG A 95 -16.98 11.41 -16.55
N MET A 96 -15.68 11.25 -16.45
CA MET A 96 -15.02 9.94 -16.41
C MET A 96 -14.76 9.57 -14.96
N ARG A 97 -15.47 8.55 -14.46
CA ARG A 97 -15.42 8.11 -13.06
C ARG A 97 -14.79 6.74 -12.97
N PHE A 98 -13.69 6.65 -12.25
CA PHE A 98 -13.00 5.38 -12.04
C PHE A 98 -13.57 4.63 -10.83
N ARG A 99 -13.66 3.31 -10.97
CA ARG A 99 -13.84 2.35 -9.88
C ARG A 99 -12.46 1.78 -9.55
N ILE A 100 -12.15 1.53 -8.30
CA ILE A 100 -10.85 1.01 -7.90
C ILE A 100 -11.03 -0.18 -6.97
N GLY A 101 -10.33 -1.28 -7.28
CA GLY A 101 -10.20 -2.46 -6.43
C GLY A 101 -8.78 -2.61 -5.91
N VAL A 102 -8.60 -2.84 -4.59
CA VAL A 102 -7.28 -3.09 -4.01
C VAL A 102 -7.27 -4.42 -3.29
N ASN A 103 -6.32 -5.27 -3.64
CA ASN A 103 -6.11 -6.58 -3.03
C ASN A 103 -4.66 -6.79 -2.64
N VAL A 104 -4.39 -7.76 -1.78
CA VAL A 104 -3.05 -8.29 -1.50
C VAL A 104 -3.05 -9.78 -1.83
N GLY A 105 -2.04 -10.23 -2.58
CA GLY A 105 -1.97 -11.64 -2.98
C GLY A 105 -0.70 -11.99 -3.74
N ASP A 106 -0.50 -13.29 -3.89
CA ASP A 106 0.59 -13.82 -4.70
C ASP A 106 0.35 -13.57 -6.17
N VAL A 107 1.38 -13.11 -6.85
CA VAL A 107 1.39 -12.92 -8.30
C VAL A 107 2.56 -13.65 -8.94
N MET A 108 2.38 -14.03 -10.18
CA MET A 108 3.44 -14.48 -11.08
C MET A 108 3.80 -13.30 -11.99
N ALA A 109 5.06 -12.86 -11.93
CA ALA A 109 5.57 -11.83 -12.82
C ALA A 109 6.22 -12.45 -14.07
N LYS A 110 5.83 -11.97 -15.23
CA LYS A 110 6.40 -12.40 -16.51
C LYS A 110 6.36 -11.23 -17.50
N GLU A 111 7.51 -10.92 -18.11
CA GLU A 111 7.64 -9.90 -19.17
C GLU A 111 7.07 -8.51 -18.79
N GLY A 112 7.18 -8.16 -17.49
CA GLY A 112 6.67 -6.88 -16.98
C GLY A 112 5.21 -6.90 -16.56
N ASP A 113 4.44 -7.92 -16.87
CA ASP A 113 3.05 -8.11 -16.45
C ASP A 113 2.94 -8.99 -15.19
N ILE A 114 1.77 -8.98 -14.54
CA ILE A 114 1.47 -9.79 -13.36
C ILE A 114 0.20 -10.63 -13.58
N PHE A 115 0.25 -11.87 -13.12
CA PHE A 115 -0.82 -12.87 -13.29
C PHE A 115 -1.10 -13.58 -11.98
N GLY A 116 -2.30 -14.13 -11.83
CA GLY A 116 -2.69 -14.97 -10.71
C GLY A 116 -4.03 -14.60 -10.10
N ASP A 117 -4.45 -15.39 -9.11
CA ASP A 117 -5.75 -15.18 -8.45
C ASP A 117 -5.83 -13.83 -7.75
N GLY A 118 -4.70 -13.33 -7.20
CA GLY A 118 -4.64 -12.01 -6.59
C GLY A 118 -5.04 -10.88 -7.53
N VAL A 119 -4.64 -10.96 -8.81
CA VAL A 119 -5.01 -10.01 -9.87
C VAL A 119 -6.50 -10.12 -10.19
N ASN A 120 -7.00 -11.34 -10.34
CA ASN A 120 -8.42 -11.59 -10.60
C ASN A 120 -9.29 -11.05 -9.46
N VAL A 121 -8.87 -11.21 -8.20
CA VAL A 121 -9.56 -10.65 -7.03
C VAL A 121 -9.62 -9.13 -7.12
N ALA A 122 -8.51 -8.43 -7.38
CA ALA A 122 -8.47 -6.96 -7.48
C ALA A 122 -9.44 -6.46 -8.57
N ALA A 123 -9.42 -7.07 -9.76
CA ALA A 123 -10.34 -6.73 -10.85
C ALA A 123 -11.83 -7.00 -10.52
N ARG A 124 -12.12 -8.00 -9.67
CA ARG A 124 -13.51 -8.25 -9.23
C ARG A 124 -13.96 -7.28 -8.14
N LEU A 125 -13.08 -6.90 -7.22
CA LEU A 125 -13.37 -5.90 -6.21
C LEU A 125 -13.74 -4.56 -6.83
N GLU A 126 -13.02 -4.14 -7.87
CA GLU A 126 -13.32 -2.95 -8.65
C GLU A 126 -14.76 -2.99 -9.20
N GLY A 127 -15.17 -4.13 -9.78
CA GLY A 127 -16.53 -4.31 -10.31
C GLY A 127 -17.66 -4.31 -9.27
N LEU A 128 -17.36 -4.42 -7.97
CA LEU A 128 -18.37 -4.40 -6.89
C LEU A 128 -18.81 -2.98 -6.47
N VAL A 129 -18.11 -1.97 -6.93
CA VAL A 129 -18.34 -0.57 -6.53
C VAL A 129 -18.65 0.30 -7.73
N LYS A 130 -19.18 1.50 -7.45
CA LYS A 130 -19.52 2.50 -8.47
C LYS A 130 -18.34 3.43 -8.74
N GLY A 131 -18.44 4.23 -9.76
CA GLY A 131 -17.47 5.28 -10.04
C GLY A 131 -17.26 6.19 -8.82
N ARG A 132 -16.02 6.57 -8.57
CA ARG A 132 -15.51 7.29 -7.38
C ARG A 132 -15.40 6.46 -6.11
N GLU A 133 -15.71 5.17 -6.14
CA GLU A 133 -15.59 4.32 -4.96
C GLU A 133 -14.34 3.44 -5.03
N ILE A 134 -13.89 3.01 -3.86
CA ILE A 134 -12.76 2.09 -3.69
C ILE A 134 -13.26 0.88 -2.93
N CYS A 135 -12.96 -0.31 -3.45
CA CYS A 135 -13.24 -1.58 -2.80
C CYS A 135 -11.92 -2.27 -2.43
N VAL A 136 -11.85 -2.79 -1.22
CA VAL A 136 -10.65 -3.49 -0.74
C VAL A 136 -10.99 -4.89 -0.26
N SER A 137 -10.03 -5.82 -0.37
CA SER A 137 -10.16 -7.15 0.20
C SER A 137 -10.04 -7.14 1.73
N ARG A 138 -10.48 -8.24 2.37
CA ARG A 138 -10.31 -8.44 3.81
C ARG A 138 -8.86 -8.30 4.24
N GLY A 139 -7.90 -8.86 3.50
CA GLY A 139 -6.48 -8.77 3.83
C GLY A 139 -5.98 -7.32 3.92
N VAL A 140 -6.36 -6.48 2.95
CA VAL A 140 -6.04 -5.05 2.96
C VAL A 140 -6.70 -4.33 4.14
N ARG A 141 -8.00 -4.59 4.36
CA ARG A 141 -8.76 -3.99 5.48
C ARG A 141 -8.16 -4.37 6.83
N ASP A 142 -7.85 -5.63 7.06
CA ASP A 142 -7.33 -6.11 8.35
C ASP A 142 -5.95 -5.52 8.66
N HIS A 143 -5.15 -5.27 7.64
CA HIS A 143 -3.85 -4.60 7.78
C HIS A 143 -3.98 -3.10 8.09
N LEU A 144 -4.99 -2.43 7.55
CA LEU A 144 -5.13 -0.96 7.65
C LEU A 144 -6.19 -0.49 8.65
N ARG A 145 -6.97 -1.37 9.28
CA ARG A 145 -8.11 -1.03 10.14
C ARG A 145 -7.77 -0.15 11.34
N HIS A 146 -6.51 -0.19 11.81
CA HIS A 146 -6.04 0.61 12.94
C HIS A 146 -5.41 1.94 12.52
N ARG A 147 -5.34 2.23 11.21
CA ARG A 147 -4.85 3.49 10.70
C ARG A 147 -5.97 4.53 10.70
N GLY A 148 -5.70 5.69 11.32
CA GLY A 148 -6.69 6.77 11.43
C GLY A 148 -7.21 7.27 10.08
N GLY A 149 -8.42 7.82 10.08
CA GLY A 149 -9.03 8.47 8.91
C GLY A 149 -9.70 7.54 7.89
N MET A 150 -9.49 6.22 7.96
CA MET A 150 -10.10 5.25 7.03
C MET A 150 -11.33 4.58 7.66
N ILE A 151 -12.43 4.53 6.91
CA ILE A 151 -13.66 3.82 7.28
C ILE A 151 -13.87 2.68 6.29
N PHE A 152 -14.07 1.47 6.80
CA PHE A 152 -14.30 0.28 6.01
C PHE A 152 -15.74 -0.21 6.21
N GLU A 153 -16.59 0.01 5.21
CA GLU A 153 -17.97 -0.47 5.17
C GLU A 153 -17.98 -1.90 4.64
N ASP A 154 -18.47 -2.84 5.42
CA ASP A 154 -18.50 -4.26 5.05
C ASP A 154 -19.59 -4.50 3.98
N LEU A 155 -19.18 -4.97 2.81
CA LEU A 155 -20.06 -5.36 1.71
C LEU A 155 -20.46 -6.86 1.78
N GLY A 156 -19.97 -7.58 2.80
CA GLY A 156 -20.21 -9.00 2.97
C GLY A 156 -19.35 -9.87 2.07
N GLU A 157 -19.72 -11.17 2.05
CA GLU A 157 -19.06 -12.16 1.18
C GLU A 157 -19.65 -12.09 -0.22
N GLN A 158 -18.76 -11.93 -1.21
CA GLN A 158 -19.09 -11.80 -2.62
C GLN A 158 -18.68 -13.08 -3.37
N LEU A 159 -19.65 -13.71 -4.02
CA LEU A 159 -19.41 -14.79 -4.96
C LEU A 159 -18.98 -14.15 -6.29
N VAL A 160 -17.73 -14.33 -6.67
CA VAL A 160 -17.19 -13.74 -7.89
C VAL A 160 -16.84 -14.83 -8.90
N LYS A 161 -17.12 -14.55 -10.16
CA LYS A 161 -16.93 -15.50 -11.27
C LYS A 161 -15.47 -15.96 -11.33
N ASN A 162 -15.26 -17.28 -11.45
CA ASN A 162 -13.95 -17.94 -11.59
C ASN A 162 -13.05 -17.87 -10.34
N ILE A 163 -13.61 -17.60 -9.15
CA ILE A 163 -12.90 -17.72 -7.87
C ILE A 163 -13.63 -18.73 -7.02
N ALA A 164 -12.91 -19.75 -6.55
CA ALA A 164 -13.50 -20.93 -5.89
C ALA A 164 -14.15 -20.61 -4.51
N HIS A 165 -13.70 -19.54 -3.86
CA HIS A 165 -14.17 -19.17 -2.53
C HIS A 165 -14.74 -17.76 -2.51
N PRO A 166 -15.79 -17.49 -1.70
CA PRO A 166 -16.32 -16.15 -1.51
C PRO A 166 -15.22 -15.19 -1.02
N ILE A 167 -15.23 -13.96 -1.52
CA ILE A 167 -14.31 -12.90 -1.11
C ILE A 167 -15.08 -11.93 -0.23
N ARG A 168 -14.61 -11.68 0.99
CA ARG A 168 -15.16 -10.60 1.82
C ARG A 168 -14.59 -9.28 1.36
N ALA A 169 -15.49 -8.38 0.96
CA ALA A 169 -15.17 -7.09 0.37
C ALA A 169 -15.58 -5.94 1.29
N PHE A 170 -14.83 -4.85 1.23
CA PHE A 170 -15.09 -3.65 2.01
C PHE A 170 -15.00 -2.42 1.13
N ARG A 171 -16.01 -1.51 1.22
CA ARG A 171 -15.91 -0.20 0.62
C ARG A 171 -15.08 0.70 1.54
N LEU A 172 -14.07 1.35 0.96
CA LEU A 172 -13.22 2.30 1.65
C LEU A 172 -13.78 3.71 1.49
N ARG A 173 -13.87 4.45 2.61
CA ARG A 173 -14.18 5.88 2.66
C ARG A 173 -13.18 6.59 3.56
N ILE A 174 -12.97 7.88 3.33
CA ILE A 174 -12.28 8.76 4.28
C ILE A 174 -13.32 9.36 5.22
N ARG A 175 -12.97 9.48 6.50
CA ARG A 175 -13.77 10.23 7.45
C ARG A 175 -13.78 11.70 7.01
N GLU A 176 -14.95 12.24 6.65
CA GLU A 176 -15.11 13.67 6.37
C GLU A 176 -14.83 14.43 7.67
N GLY A 177 -13.83 15.32 7.68
CA GLY A 177 -13.45 16.14 8.85
C GLY A 177 -11.99 15.99 9.30
N SER A 178 -11.18 15.16 8.70
CA SER A 178 -9.72 15.11 8.95
C SER A 178 -8.91 15.85 7.88
N SER A 179 -9.39 17.00 7.44
CA SER A 179 -8.53 18.03 6.88
C SER A 179 -8.03 18.86 8.05
N GLU A 180 -6.74 18.69 8.39
CA GLU A 180 -5.95 19.56 9.25
C GLU A 180 -6.37 19.65 10.73
N GLN A 181 -5.43 19.34 11.60
CA GLN A 181 -5.42 19.56 13.04
C GLN A 181 -6.32 18.61 13.87
N GLU A 182 -5.88 17.36 14.06
CA GLU A 182 -5.98 16.85 15.42
C GLU A 182 -4.94 17.62 16.25
N GLU A 183 -5.36 18.79 16.80
CA GLU A 183 -4.80 19.23 18.06
C GLU A 183 -5.05 18.07 19.05
N PRO A 184 -4.03 17.60 19.77
CA PRO A 184 -4.25 16.61 20.81
C PRO A 184 -5.28 17.19 21.78
N GLY A 185 -6.44 16.51 21.89
CA GLY A 185 -7.40 16.78 22.96
C GLY A 185 -6.67 16.76 24.32
N PRO A 186 -7.21 17.39 25.37
CA PRO A 186 -6.50 17.50 26.64
C PRO A 186 -6.03 16.12 27.07
N GLU A 187 -4.71 15.99 27.17
CA GLU A 187 -4.01 14.79 27.61
C GLU A 187 -4.59 14.34 28.94
N GLU A 188 -5.43 13.30 28.95
CA GLU A 188 -5.44 12.40 30.08
C GLU A 188 -4.02 11.83 30.12
N ASN A 189 -3.28 12.27 31.11
CA ASN A 189 -1.91 11.86 31.36
C ASN A 189 -1.87 10.32 31.43
N PRO A 190 -1.51 9.62 30.33
CA PRO A 190 -1.41 8.16 30.39
C PRO A 190 -0.20 7.86 31.25
N GLU A 191 -0.36 6.90 32.15
CA GLU A 191 0.74 6.33 32.90
C GLU A 191 1.97 6.13 31.99
N PRO A 192 3.20 6.37 32.48
CA PRO A 192 4.39 6.22 31.65
C PRO A 192 4.42 4.82 31.04
N PHE A 193 4.46 4.74 29.71
CA PHE A 193 4.68 3.48 29.01
C PHE A 193 6.09 2.99 29.38
N GLU A 194 6.17 2.04 30.31
CA GLU A 194 7.41 1.36 30.61
C GLU A 194 7.70 0.37 29.46
N LEU A 195 8.72 0.69 28.66
CA LEU A 195 9.31 -0.31 27.79
C LEU A 195 9.71 -1.53 28.64
N PRO A 196 9.41 -2.76 28.20
CA PRO A 196 9.90 -3.92 28.91
C PRO A 196 11.42 -3.79 29.02
N SER A 197 11.92 -3.74 30.26
CA SER A 197 13.34 -3.61 30.55
C SER A 197 14.09 -4.66 29.77
N ALA A 198 15.13 -4.23 29.03
CA ALA A 198 15.97 -5.18 28.33
C ALA A 198 16.43 -6.25 29.36
N PRO A 199 16.20 -7.53 29.12
CA PRO A 199 16.62 -8.55 30.04
C PRO A 199 18.15 -8.41 30.24
N ALA A 200 18.61 -8.39 31.49
CA ALA A 200 20.04 -8.31 31.85
C ALA A 200 20.90 -9.40 31.16
N ALA A 201 20.25 -10.37 30.54
CA ALA A 201 20.82 -11.46 29.76
C ALA A 201 21.21 -11.12 28.29
N MET A 202 21.02 -9.88 27.81
CA MET A 202 21.35 -9.55 26.41
C MET A 202 22.86 -9.68 26.09
N SER A 203 23.73 -9.62 27.09
CA SER A 203 25.17 -9.81 26.88
C SER A 203 25.54 -11.26 26.55
N GLU A 204 24.70 -12.21 26.90
CA GLU A 204 24.96 -13.66 26.75
C GLU A 204 24.25 -14.29 25.54
N LEU A 205 23.39 -13.53 24.83
CA LEU A 205 22.67 -14.00 23.66
C LEU A 205 23.58 -14.06 22.42
N SER A 206 23.39 -15.10 21.59
CA SER A 206 24.01 -15.17 20.26
C SER A 206 23.57 -14.00 19.38
N ALA A 207 24.39 -13.66 18.37
CA ALA A 207 24.10 -12.56 17.44
C ALA A 207 22.71 -12.67 16.80
N ASP A 208 22.31 -13.88 16.41
CA ASP A 208 21.01 -14.14 15.78
C ASP A 208 19.85 -13.90 16.74
N ASN A 209 20.00 -14.29 18.01
CA ASN A 209 18.98 -14.07 19.04
C ASN A 209 18.86 -12.60 19.43
N LYS A 210 19.96 -11.84 19.38
CA LYS A 210 19.91 -10.37 19.58
C LYS A 210 19.12 -9.67 18.49
N VAL A 211 19.36 -10.04 17.23
CA VAL A 211 18.63 -9.50 16.07
C VAL A 211 17.15 -9.85 16.13
N ALA A 212 16.82 -11.09 16.50
CA ALA A 212 15.42 -11.52 16.64
C ALA A 212 14.68 -10.75 17.74
N LEU A 213 15.32 -10.55 18.89
CA LEU A 213 14.75 -9.76 19.99
C LEU A 213 14.60 -8.30 19.63
N GLU A 214 15.59 -7.71 18.96
CA GLU A 214 15.55 -6.32 18.51
C GLU A 214 14.44 -6.09 17.46
N LEU A 215 14.23 -7.03 16.53
CA LEU A 215 13.12 -6.99 15.59
C LEU A 215 11.76 -7.09 16.28
N ALA A 216 11.62 -7.94 17.30
CA ALA A 216 10.38 -8.05 18.07
C ALA A 216 10.05 -6.76 18.82
N LEU A 217 11.07 -6.13 19.43
CA LEU A 217 10.93 -4.82 20.10
C LEU A 217 10.61 -3.71 19.10
N TRP A 218 11.26 -3.73 17.95
CA TRP A 218 10.95 -2.81 16.86
C TRP A 218 9.50 -2.94 16.40
N ASP A 219 9.01 -4.17 16.22
CA ASP A 219 7.62 -4.41 15.83
C ASP A 219 6.61 -3.86 16.85
N SER A 220 7.00 -3.74 18.11
CA SER A 220 6.13 -3.16 19.14
C SER A 220 6.12 -1.62 19.15
N VAL A 221 7.19 -0.96 18.67
CA VAL A 221 7.34 0.51 18.74
C VAL A 221 7.30 1.23 17.40
N LYS A 222 7.44 0.52 16.27
CA LYS A 222 7.53 1.12 14.91
C LYS A 222 6.31 1.97 14.53
N ASP A 223 5.15 1.61 15.05
CA ASP A 223 3.87 2.30 14.82
C ASP A 223 3.47 3.16 16.04
N GLY A 224 4.37 3.32 17.03
CA GLY A 224 4.18 4.09 18.25
C GLY A 224 4.40 5.59 18.09
N ARG A 225 4.21 6.33 19.19
CA ARG A 225 4.43 7.77 19.21
C ARG A 225 5.93 8.11 19.08
N PRO A 226 6.29 9.33 18.61
CA PRO A 226 7.68 9.75 18.48
C PRO A 226 8.52 9.55 19.75
N ALA A 227 7.94 9.77 20.93
CA ALA A 227 8.60 9.58 22.23
C ALA A 227 8.98 8.11 22.50
N GLU A 228 8.18 7.15 22.05
CA GLU A 228 8.44 5.72 22.17
C GLU A 228 9.63 5.30 21.31
N LEU A 229 9.72 5.87 20.10
CA LEU A 229 10.85 5.68 19.19
C LEU A 229 12.14 6.31 19.74
N GLU A 230 12.07 7.48 20.36
CA GLU A 230 13.23 8.13 21.01
C GLU A 230 13.72 7.30 22.19
N SER A 231 12.83 6.82 23.03
CA SER A 231 13.16 5.93 24.16
C SER A 231 13.80 4.62 23.69
N TYR A 232 13.31 4.04 22.57
CA TYR A 232 13.92 2.87 21.94
C TYR A 232 15.37 3.17 21.49
N LEU A 233 15.60 4.32 20.84
CA LEU A 233 16.93 4.72 20.36
C LEU A 233 17.93 4.97 21.48
N GLU A 234 17.47 5.50 22.62
CA GLU A 234 18.30 5.71 23.82
C GLU A 234 18.69 4.38 24.47
N GLN A 235 17.76 3.43 24.50
CA GLN A 235 17.97 2.11 25.12
C GLN A 235 18.87 1.20 24.27
N TYR A 236 18.82 1.36 22.93
CA TYR A 236 19.60 0.55 21.98
C TYR A 236 20.48 1.41 21.06
N PRO A 237 21.51 2.10 21.61
CA PRO A 237 22.34 3.04 20.87
C PRO A 237 23.18 2.40 19.75
N GLU A 238 23.51 1.12 19.88
CA GLU A 238 24.25 0.31 18.91
C GLU A 238 23.35 -0.65 18.12
N GLY A 239 22.04 -0.52 18.26
CA GLY A 239 21.05 -1.42 17.63
C GLY A 239 21.09 -1.38 16.10
N PHE A 240 20.82 -2.53 15.48
CA PHE A 240 20.82 -2.71 14.02
C PHE A 240 19.88 -1.72 13.31
N LEU A 241 18.74 -1.37 13.95
CA LEU A 241 17.68 -0.54 13.36
C LEU A 241 17.95 0.96 13.47
N ARG A 242 18.96 1.41 14.22
CA ARG A 242 19.32 2.82 14.32
C ARG A 242 19.62 3.47 12.96
N ASN A 243 20.34 2.76 12.09
CA ASN A 243 20.68 3.25 10.75
C ASN A 243 19.44 3.36 9.86
N TYR A 244 18.46 2.46 10.03
CA TYR A 244 17.19 2.53 9.33
C TYR A 244 16.37 3.74 9.76
N LEU A 245 16.28 4.00 11.06
CA LEU A 245 15.56 5.17 11.62
C LEU A 245 16.20 6.50 11.26
N ALA A 246 17.52 6.57 11.19
CA ALA A 246 18.23 7.75 10.71
C ALA A 246 17.85 8.09 9.26
N CYS A 247 17.72 7.07 8.39
CA CYS A 247 17.28 7.25 7.01
C CYS A 247 15.82 7.74 6.90
N VAL A 248 14.92 7.22 7.74
CA VAL A 248 13.50 7.62 7.75
C VAL A 248 13.32 9.06 8.26
N ARG A 249 14.06 9.47 9.30
CA ARG A 249 13.97 10.82 9.91
C ARG A 249 14.48 11.93 8.99
N TYR A 250 15.48 11.65 8.13
CA TYR A 250 16.13 12.66 7.29
C TYR A 250 15.69 12.64 5.82
N ARG A 251 14.67 11.86 5.41
CA ARG A 251 14.21 11.75 4.01
C ARG A 251 15.33 11.47 2.99
N GLN A 252 16.43 10.87 3.42
CA GLN A 252 17.45 10.41 2.48
C GLN A 252 17.17 8.94 2.07
N PRO A 253 17.37 8.57 0.80
CA PRO A 253 17.19 7.19 0.37
C PRO A 253 18.16 6.30 1.16
N PRO A 254 17.76 5.07 1.54
CA PRO A 254 18.62 4.16 2.28
C PRO A 254 19.90 3.93 1.48
N LEU A 255 21.04 4.19 2.11
CA LEU A 255 22.32 3.77 1.56
C LEU A 255 22.23 2.27 1.29
N ARG A 256 22.51 1.85 0.05
CA ARG A 256 22.60 0.44 -0.31
C ARG A 256 23.53 -0.25 0.71
N ILE A 257 22.94 -1.14 1.51
CA ILE A 257 23.74 -2.01 2.39
C ILE A 257 24.53 -2.89 1.44
N ASP A 258 25.84 -2.63 1.34
CA ASP A 258 26.75 -3.46 0.56
C ASP A 258 26.83 -4.82 1.25
N ARG A 259 26.22 -5.85 0.63
CA ARG A 259 26.23 -7.23 1.11
C ARG A 259 27.66 -7.74 1.39
N ARG A 260 28.68 -7.09 0.84
CA ARG A 260 30.09 -7.41 1.06
C ARG A 260 30.59 -7.11 2.48
N LEU A 261 29.90 -6.25 3.24
CA LEU A 261 30.24 -5.94 4.63
C LEU A 261 29.75 -7.02 5.62
N LEU A 262 28.75 -7.82 5.25
CA LEU A 262 28.31 -8.97 6.04
C LEU A 262 29.22 -10.19 5.85
N GLU A 263 29.80 -10.36 4.67
CA GLU A 263 30.72 -11.50 4.37
C GLU A 263 32.14 -11.27 4.87
N ALA A 264 32.55 -10.03 5.13
CA ALA A 264 33.91 -9.70 5.56
C ALA A 264 34.22 -9.95 7.07
N ARG A 265 33.21 -10.36 7.87
CA ARG A 265 33.39 -10.69 9.29
C ARG A 265 33.66 -12.17 9.57
N ASP A 266 33.48 -13.03 8.57
CA ASP A 266 33.66 -14.49 8.76
C ASP A 266 35.07 -15.01 8.43
N THR A 267 35.99 -14.14 8.04
CA THR A 267 37.35 -14.54 7.64
C THR A 267 38.47 -14.07 8.60
N ARG A 268 38.15 -13.68 9.84
CA ARG A 268 39.19 -13.44 10.87
C ARG A 268 38.92 -14.29 12.10
N GLY A 269 39.02 -15.58 11.92
CA GLY A 269 38.95 -16.58 12.96
C GLY A 269 39.70 -17.83 12.54
N MET A 270 40.99 -17.70 12.19
CA MET A 270 41.99 -18.75 12.25
C MET A 270 43.31 -18.14 12.75
#